data_a51abd7dfe4999684a5e58a68c9a672c
#
_entry.id   a51abd7dfe4999684a5e58a68c9a672c
#
_cell.length_a   1.000
_cell.length_b   1.000
_cell.length_c   1.000
_cell.angle_alpha   90.00
_cell.angle_beta   90.00
_cell.angle_gamma   90.00
#
_symmetry.space_group_name_H-M   'P 1'
#
loop_
_entity.id
_entity.type
_entity.pdbx_description
1 polymer ?
#
loop_
_entity_poly.entity_id
_entity_poly.type
_entity_poly.pdbx_seq_one_letter_code
_entity_poly.pdbx_strand_id
1 'polypeptide(L)'
;MDNTVRGTIEMTAAMTIVGTIGWFVVMSGQPVMDVVFWRCAFGAVALLITCAALGLLRGRLTLRIVAIAALGGAAIVINWLLLFSAFSRASISIATAVYNTQPFMLVGFGALFFGERLTLAKLTWLGIAFAGMLLIVQTGPDAGVGSGITGTDYVIGIVMALGAAFFWAVAAIVAKKLKGTPPHLIALIQVCVGVVMLAPFANLSHLPADAWSWAMLATLGVVHTGLVYILMYAAIQKLPTHLQGSLSFIYPVVAILVDVMAFGHRLHPAQLVGAAAILIAAAGMNLGWTLWRAKSPAERPQAVK
;
A
#
# COMPACT_ATOMS: atom_id res chain seq x y z
N MET A 1 -16.86 -7.42 -18.32
CA MET A 1 -15.53 -6.82 -18.10
C MET A 1 -14.64 -7.90 -17.48
N ASP A 2 -13.47 -8.14 -18.03
CA ASP A 2 -12.54 -9.15 -17.51
C ASP A 2 -12.14 -8.83 -16.06
N ASN A 3 -11.94 -9.88 -15.24
CA ASN A 3 -11.56 -9.73 -13.83
C ASN A 3 -10.24 -8.97 -13.67
N THR A 4 -9.30 -9.14 -14.59
CA THR A 4 -8.02 -8.44 -14.59
C THR A 4 -8.20 -6.94 -14.82
N VAL A 5 -9.02 -6.56 -15.81
CA VAL A 5 -9.33 -5.14 -16.10
C VAL A 5 -10.02 -4.48 -14.91
N ARG A 6 -11.02 -5.16 -14.33
CA ARG A 6 -11.72 -4.66 -13.15
C ARG A 6 -10.76 -4.50 -11.96
N GLY A 7 -9.91 -5.50 -11.70
CA GLY A 7 -8.93 -5.44 -10.63
C GLY A 7 -7.90 -4.31 -10.83
N THR A 8 -7.47 -4.08 -12.08
CA THR A 8 -6.57 -2.96 -12.41
C THR A 8 -7.21 -1.61 -12.12
N ILE A 9 -8.47 -1.41 -12.50
CA ILE A 9 -9.21 -0.17 -12.22
C ILE A 9 -9.36 0.04 -10.70
N GLU A 10 -9.78 -1.01 -9.98
CA GLU A 10 -9.95 -0.98 -8.51
C GLU A 10 -8.62 -0.64 -7.82
N MET A 11 -7.50 -1.25 -8.24
CA MET A 11 -6.18 -0.98 -7.65
C MET A 11 -5.67 0.42 -7.97
N THR A 12 -5.84 0.86 -9.22
CA THR A 12 -5.47 2.22 -9.64
C THR A 12 -6.24 3.28 -8.86
N ALA A 13 -7.56 3.11 -8.72
CA ALA A 13 -8.39 4.00 -7.93
C ALA A 13 -7.96 4.01 -6.45
N ALA A 14 -7.71 2.84 -5.86
CA ALA A 14 -7.24 2.73 -4.49
C ALA A 14 -5.89 3.45 -4.30
N MET A 15 -4.91 3.25 -5.18
CA MET A 15 -3.59 3.87 -5.09
C MET A 15 -3.64 5.37 -5.34
N THR A 16 -4.54 5.84 -6.20
CA THR A 16 -4.79 7.28 -6.40
C THR A 16 -5.31 7.93 -5.11
N ILE A 17 -6.29 7.32 -4.45
CA ILE A 17 -6.82 7.83 -3.18
C ILE A 17 -5.73 7.77 -2.09
N VAL A 18 -4.98 6.67 -2.00
CA VAL A 18 -3.86 6.53 -1.04
C VAL A 18 -2.83 7.64 -1.22
N GLY A 19 -2.53 8.06 -2.45
CA GLY A 19 -1.58 9.14 -2.72
C GLY A 19 -1.96 10.49 -2.09
N THR A 20 -3.24 10.71 -1.77
CA THR A 20 -3.71 11.94 -1.11
C THR A 20 -3.62 11.89 0.42
N ILE A 21 -3.32 10.72 1.02
CA ILE A 21 -3.43 10.48 2.47
C ILE A 21 -2.55 11.43 3.28
N GLY A 22 -1.35 11.77 2.77
CA GLY A 22 -0.40 12.65 3.45
C GLY A 22 -0.97 14.03 3.73
N TRP A 23 -1.71 14.60 2.79
CA TRP A 23 -2.37 15.88 2.96
C TRP A 23 -3.40 15.85 4.10
N PHE A 24 -4.26 14.82 4.13
CA PHE A 24 -5.26 14.68 5.20
C PHE A 24 -4.63 14.47 6.56
N VAL A 25 -3.53 13.73 6.65
CA VAL A 25 -2.78 13.52 7.90
C VAL A 25 -2.22 14.84 8.40
N VAL A 26 -1.53 15.61 7.55
CA VAL A 26 -0.97 16.93 7.92
C VAL A 26 -2.07 17.90 8.33
N MET A 27 -3.14 17.98 7.53
CA MET A 27 -4.26 18.91 7.80
C MET A 27 -5.08 18.54 9.04
N SER A 28 -4.98 17.29 9.53
CA SER A 28 -5.62 16.88 10.78
C SER A 28 -4.98 17.51 12.01
N GLY A 29 -3.70 17.90 11.93
CA GLY A 29 -2.94 18.46 13.05
C GLY A 29 -2.75 17.53 14.25
N GLN A 30 -3.08 16.23 14.11
CA GLN A 30 -3.08 15.26 15.21
C GLN A 30 -1.82 14.40 15.24
N PRO A 31 -1.40 13.91 16.43
CA PRO A 31 -0.35 12.93 16.55
C PRO A 31 -0.65 11.68 15.72
N VAL A 32 0.38 11.08 15.12
CA VAL A 32 0.23 9.96 14.19
C VAL A 32 -0.52 8.77 14.80
N MET A 33 -0.28 8.46 16.07
CA MET A 33 -0.97 7.35 16.77
C MET A 33 -2.48 7.61 16.85
N ASP A 34 -2.88 8.84 17.17
CA ASP A 34 -4.28 9.24 17.23
C ASP A 34 -4.92 9.23 15.85
N VAL A 35 -4.19 9.70 14.82
CA VAL A 35 -4.63 9.59 13.42
C VAL A 35 -4.91 8.14 13.05
N VAL A 36 -4.00 7.20 13.35
CA VAL A 36 -4.18 5.79 13.03
C VAL A 36 -5.33 5.17 13.81
N PHE A 37 -5.47 5.51 15.09
CA PHE A 37 -6.60 5.05 15.92
C PHE A 37 -7.94 5.52 15.34
N TRP A 38 -8.11 6.83 15.14
CA TRP A 38 -9.37 7.42 14.66
C TRP A 38 -9.72 6.97 13.24
N ARG A 39 -8.74 6.83 12.35
CA ARG A 39 -9.00 6.25 11.03
C ARG A 39 -9.51 4.81 11.11
N CYS A 40 -9.02 3.99 12.04
CA CYS A 40 -9.55 2.66 12.30
C CYS A 40 -10.96 2.73 12.87
N ALA A 41 -11.24 3.62 13.82
CA ALA A 41 -12.54 3.77 14.44
C ALA A 41 -13.62 4.21 13.45
N PHE A 42 -13.38 5.30 12.68
CA PHE A 42 -14.30 5.75 11.65
C PHE A 42 -14.44 4.74 10.50
N GLY A 43 -13.34 4.07 10.13
CA GLY A 43 -13.34 3.00 9.14
C GLY A 43 -14.19 1.81 9.61
N ALA A 44 -14.08 1.43 10.89
CA ALA A 44 -14.87 0.35 11.47
C ALA A 44 -16.37 0.67 11.44
N VAL A 45 -16.76 1.89 11.83
CA VAL A 45 -18.16 2.34 11.77
C VAL A 45 -18.69 2.31 10.34
N ALA A 46 -17.96 2.91 9.39
CA ALA A 46 -18.36 2.96 7.98
C ALA A 46 -18.48 1.56 7.36
N LEU A 47 -17.51 0.69 7.60
CA LEU A 47 -17.51 -0.67 7.10
C LEU A 47 -18.59 -1.53 7.78
N LEU A 48 -18.85 -1.33 9.08
CA LEU A 48 -19.94 -2.01 9.79
C LEU A 48 -21.30 -1.66 9.19
N ILE A 49 -21.56 -0.37 8.99
CA ILE A 49 -22.79 0.11 8.33
C ILE A 49 -22.92 -0.49 6.93
N THR A 50 -21.84 -0.46 6.15
CA THR A 50 -21.83 -1.00 4.78
C THR A 50 -22.07 -2.52 4.79
N CYS A 51 -21.39 -3.27 5.67
CA CYS A 51 -21.60 -4.71 5.79
C CYS A 51 -23.00 -5.06 6.26
N ALA A 52 -23.58 -4.29 7.18
CA ALA A 52 -24.94 -4.47 7.65
C ALA A 52 -25.96 -4.20 6.54
N ALA A 53 -25.83 -3.08 5.82
CA ALA A 53 -26.68 -2.71 4.71
C ALA A 53 -26.66 -3.72 3.56
N LEU A 54 -25.50 -4.30 3.28
CA LEU A 54 -25.32 -5.33 2.26
C LEU A 54 -25.65 -6.76 2.74
N GLY A 55 -26.08 -6.93 4.00
CA GLY A 55 -26.42 -8.23 4.58
C GLY A 55 -25.22 -9.18 4.72
N LEU A 56 -23.97 -8.66 4.69
CA LEU A 56 -22.75 -9.45 4.69
C LEU A 56 -22.43 -10.07 6.08
N LEU A 57 -23.03 -9.55 7.14
CA LEU A 57 -22.81 -10.03 8.51
C LEU A 57 -23.51 -11.37 8.79
N ARG A 58 -24.53 -11.73 8.01
CA ARG A 58 -25.35 -12.93 8.26
C ARG A 58 -24.75 -14.17 7.60
N GLY A 59 -24.36 -15.16 8.40
CA GLY A 59 -24.07 -16.52 7.96
C GLY A 59 -22.77 -16.75 7.15
N ARG A 60 -21.88 -15.73 7.03
CA ARG A 60 -20.64 -15.83 6.22
C ARG A 60 -19.35 -15.83 7.03
N LEU A 61 -19.42 -15.51 8.32
CA LEU A 61 -18.24 -15.43 9.18
C LEU A 61 -18.02 -16.78 9.88
N THR A 62 -17.01 -17.50 9.44
CA THR A 62 -16.47 -18.64 10.19
C THR A 62 -15.34 -18.17 11.09
N LEU A 63 -15.12 -18.86 12.22
CA LEU A 63 -13.99 -18.57 13.12
C LEU A 63 -12.65 -18.55 12.35
N ARG A 64 -12.49 -19.43 11.37
CA ARG A 64 -11.29 -19.48 10.53
C ARG A 64 -11.10 -18.19 9.72
N ILE A 65 -12.17 -17.69 9.08
CA ILE A 65 -12.12 -16.43 8.31
C ILE A 65 -11.75 -15.28 9.24
N VAL A 66 -12.40 -15.19 10.41
CA VAL A 66 -12.14 -14.15 11.41
C VAL A 66 -10.69 -14.20 11.89
N ALA A 67 -10.19 -15.38 12.25
CA ALA A 67 -8.82 -15.54 12.71
C ALA A 67 -7.78 -15.15 11.66
N ILE A 68 -7.96 -15.58 10.40
CA ILE A 68 -7.04 -15.24 9.31
C ILE A 68 -7.11 -13.73 9.00
N ALA A 69 -8.31 -13.14 8.95
CA ALA A 69 -8.47 -11.71 8.72
C ALA A 69 -7.88 -10.88 9.88
N ALA A 70 -8.05 -11.32 11.12
CA ALA A 70 -7.47 -10.68 12.30
C ALA A 70 -5.94 -10.70 12.28
N LEU A 71 -5.33 -11.80 11.82
CA LEU A 71 -3.88 -11.87 11.59
C LEU A 71 -3.42 -10.82 10.57
N GLY A 72 -4.19 -10.63 9.49
CA GLY A 72 -3.96 -9.55 8.52
C GLY A 72 -4.12 -8.16 9.14
N GLY A 73 -5.10 -7.99 10.04
CA GLY A 73 -5.31 -6.76 10.79
C GLY A 73 -4.14 -6.44 11.72
N ALA A 74 -3.68 -7.41 12.49
CA ALA A 74 -2.49 -7.26 13.31
C ALA A 74 -1.24 -6.89 12.46
N ALA A 75 -1.08 -7.56 11.31
CA ALA A 75 0.02 -7.24 10.39
C ALA A 75 -0.05 -5.79 9.88
N ILE A 76 -1.24 -5.29 9.51
CA ILE A 76 -1.42 -3.89 9.07
C ILE A 76 -1.11 -2.90 10.21
N VAL A 77 -1.54 -3.17 11.42
CA VAL A 77 -1.25 -2.30 12.57
C VAL A 77 0.25 -2.27 12.87
N ILE A 78 0.89 -3.43 12.90
CA ILE A 78 2.35 -3.53 13.09
C ILE A 78 3.08 -2.79 11.95
N ASN A 79 2.63 -2.93 10.71
CA ASN A 79 3.16 -2.17 9.57
C ASN A 79 3.15 -0.66 9.84
N TRP A 80 2.03 -0.09 10.26
CA TRP A 80 1.93 1.35 10.54
C TRP A 80 2.81 1.78 11.71
N LEU A 81 2.81 1.02 12.81
CA LEU A 81 3.66 1.30 13.96
C LEU A 81 5.14 1.33 13.58
N LEU A 82 5.60 0.34 12.81
CA LEU A 82 6.98 0.26 12.36
C LEU A 82 7.34 1.38 11.39
N LEU A 83 6.44 1.67 10.41
CA LEU A 83 6.69 2.71 9.41
C LEU A 83 6.81 4.11 10.05
N PHE A 84 5.89 4.43 10.94
CA PHE A 84 5.90 5.75 11.60
C PHE A 84 7.05 5.89 12.59
N SER A 85 7.43 4.80 13.27
CA SER A 85 8.63 4.81 14.11
C SER A 85 9.92 4.91 13.30
N ALA A 86 9.94 4.44 12.06
CA ALA A 86 11.07 4.58 11.14
C ALA A 86 11.29 6.04 10.72
N PHE A 87 10.21 6.84 10.56
CA PHE A 87 10.32 8.23 10.13
C PHE A 87 11.17 9.09 11.06
N SER A 88 11.07 8.92 12.36
CA SER A 88 11.86 9.66 13.35
C SER A 88 13.31 9.20 13.44
N ARG A 89 13.63 8.00 12.92
CA ARG A 89 14.96 7.37 13.04
C ARG A 89 15.78 7.37 11.76
N ALA A 90 15.14 7.34 10.58
CA ALA A 90 15.83 7.24 9.30
C ALA A 90 15.44 8.34 8.29
N SER A 91 14.74 9.37 8.71
CA SER A 91 14.00 10.35 7.91
C SER A 91 12.82 9.77 7.13
N ILE A 92 11.86 10.63 6.80
CA ILE A 92 10.66 10.24 6.03
C ILE A 92 11.05 9.71 4.66
N SER A 93 11.98 10.39 3.96
CA SER A 93 12.42 10.01 2.61
C SER A 93 13.07 8.64 2.58
N ILE A 94 14.01 8.36 3.48
CA ILE A 94 14.71 7.08 3.54
C ILE A 94 13.76 5.96 3.96
N ALA A 95 12.97 6.17 5.01
CA ALA A 95 12.00 5.19 5.46
C ALA A 95 10.98 4.86 4.37
N THR A 96 10.49 5.87 3.61
CA THR A 96 9.59 5.66 2.48
C THR A 96 10.27 4.90 1.34
N ALA A 97 11.52 5.23 1.00
CA ALA A 97 12.27 4.51 -0.03
C ALA A 97 12.43 3.02 0.32
N VAL A 98 12.83 2.75 1.56
CA VAL A 98 13.00 1.38 2.06
C VAL A 98 11.65 0.65 2.13
N TYR A 99 10.60 1.31 2.61
CA TYR A 99 9.24 0.75 2.66
C TYR A 99 8.72 0.37 1.27
N ASN A 100 9.08 1.11 0.22
CA ASN A 100 8.69 0.79 -1.16
C ASN A 100 9.40 -0.46 -1.74
N THR A 101 10.14 -1.21 -0.93
CA THR A 101 10.56 -2.59 -1.26
C THR A 101 9.40 -3.59 -1.13
N GLN A 102 8.27 -3.23 -0.52
CA GLN A 102 7.07 -4.07 -0.35
C GLN A 102 6.57 -4.76 -1.64
N PRO A 103 6.59 -4.14 -2.84
CA PRO A 103 6.16 -4.82 -4.06
C PRO A 103 7.03 -6.02 -4.42
N PHE A 104 8.33 -5.95 -4.15
CA PHE A 104 9.25 -7.09 -4.37
C PHE A 104 8.95 -8.23 -3.38
N MET A 105 8.69 -7.90 -2.11
CA MET A 105 8.28 -8.89 -1.10
C MET A 105 6.94 -9.54 -1.49
N LEU A 106 5.97 -8.75 -1.96
CA LEU A 106 4.68 -9.26 -2.43
C LEU A 106 4.85 -10.22 -3.61
N VAL A 107 5.69 -9.88 -4.58
CA VAL A 107 5.99 -10.73 -5.74
C VAL A 107 6.69 -12.01 -5.31
N GLY A 108 7.65 -11.93 -4.39
CA GLY A 108 8.32 -13.09 -3.79
C GLY A 108 7.33 -14.02 -3.06
N PHE A 109 6.43 -13.44 -2.26
CA PHE A 109 5.37 -14.20 -1.60
C PHE A 109 4.37 -14.79 -2.59
N GLY A 110 4.07 -14.09 -3.70
CA GLY A 110 3.25 -14.60 -4.78
C GLY A 110 3.83 -15.87 -5.40
N ALA A 111 5.15 -15.89 -5.63
CA ALA A 111 5.84 -17.09 -6.10
C ALA A 111 5.81 -18.21 -5.07
N LEU A 112 6.09 -17.89 -3.79
CA LEU A 112 6.19 -18.88 -2.73
C LEU A 112 4.83 -19.52 -2.35
N PHE A 113 3.79 -18.69 -2.19
CA PHE A 113 2.49 -19.15 -1.66
C PHE A 113 1.45 -19.50 -2.74
N PHE A 114 1.61 -18.95 -3.96
CA PHE A 114 0.64 -19.15 -5.05
C PHE A 114 1.26 -19.74 -6.31
N GLY A 115 2.57 -20.06 -6.30
CA GLY A 115 3.26 -20.63 -7.45
C GLY A 115 3.32 -19.69 -8.66
N GLU A 116 3.26 -18.38 -8.45
CA GLU A 116 3.32 -17.40 -9.53
C GLU A 116 4.71 -17.40 -10.17
N ARG A 117 4.76 -17.51 -11.50
CA ARG A 117 6.05 -17.54 -12.22
C ARG A 117 6.69 -16.16 -12.25
N LEU A 118 7.90 -16.08 -11.70
CA LEU A 118 8.76 -14.91 -11.80
C LEU A 118 9.49 -14.97 -13.16
N THR A 119 9.19 -14.00 -14.02
CA THR A 119 9.92 -13.84 -15.29
C THR A 119 10.85 -12.65 -15.18
N LEU A 120 11.96 -12.69 -15.92
CA LEU A 120 12.91 -11.58 -15.95
C LEU A 120 12.23 -10.27 -16.36
N ALA A 121 11.30 -10.32 -17.32
CA ALA A 121 10.53 -9.14 -17.73
C ALA A 121 9.74 -8.50 -16.59
N LYS A 122 9.07 -9.31 -15.72
CA LYS A 122 8.35 -8.80 -14.55
C LYS A 122 9.29 -8.13 -13.56
N LEU A 123 10.43 -8.74 -13.28
CA LEU A 123 11.43 -8.17 -12.38
C LEU A 123 12.02 -6.88 -12.94
N THR A 124 12.24 -6.80 -14.24
CA THR A 124 12.76 -5.57 -14.87
C THR A 124 11.75 -4.43 -14.79
N TRP A 125 10.47 -4.66 -15.09
CA TRP A 125 9.45 -3.63 -14.94
C TRP A 125 9.32 -3.16 -13.49
N LEU A 126 9.37 -4.08 -12.54
CA LEU A 126 9.37 -3.76 -11.11
C LEU A 126 10.59 -2.92 -10.72
N GLY A 127 11.78 -3.28 -11.26
CA GLY A 127 13.02 -2.54 -11.05
C GLY A 127 12.97 -1.13 -11.64
N ILE A 128 12.37 -0.94 -12.84
CA ILE A 128 12.17 0.38 -13.44
C ILE A 128 11.25 1.24 -12.56
N ALA A 129 10.13 0.69 -12.08
CA ALA A 129 9.23 1.41 -11.20
C ALA A 129 9.92 1.80 -9.89
N PHE A 130 10.72 0.92 -9.32
CA PHE A 130 11.48 1.18 -8.09
C PHE A 130 12.54 2.26 -8.32
N ALA A 131 13.29 2.21 -9.43
CA ALA A 131 14.27 3.24 -9.78
C ALA A 131 13.59 4.61 -9.98
N GLY A 132 12.43 4.66 -10.63
CA GLY A 132 11.62 5.87 -10.74
C GLY A 132 11.20 6.43 -9.39
N MET A 133 10.78 5.59 -8.47
CA MET A 133 10.44 5.98 -7.10
C MET A 133 11.67 6.53 -6.34
N LEU A 134 12.85 5.91 -6.49
CA LEU A 134 14.07 6.42 -5.88
C LEU A 134 14.42 7.82 -6.39
N LEU A 135 14.27 8.09 -7.71
CA LEU A 135 14.46 9.44 -8.27
C LEU A 135 13.52 10.47 -7.64
N ILE A 136 12.25 10.09 -7.42
CA ILE A 136 11.28 10.94 -6.76
C ILE A 136 11.71 11.28 -5.33
N VAL A 137 12.05 10.26 -4.54
CA VAL A 137 12.40 10.42 -3.11
C VAL A 137 13.69 11.21 -2.93
N GLN A 138 14.73 10.97 -3.77
CA GLN A 138 16.02 11.67 -3.67
C GLN A 138 15.94 13.16 -4.01
N THR A 139 14.92 13.60 -4.70
CA THR A 139 14.73 15.00 -5.12
C THR A 139 13.59 15.69 -4.38
N GLY A 140 12.98 15.04 -3.40
CA GLY A 140 11.96 15.63 -2.53
C GLY A 140 12.51 16.72 -1.60
N PRO A 141 11.64 17.55 -1.01
CA PRO A 141 12.05 18.66 -0.13
C PRO A 141 12.94 18.22 1.03
N ASP A 142 12.77 17.01 1.51
CA ASP A 142 13.55 16.43 2.62
C ASP A 142 14.88 15.77 2.18
N ALA A 143 15.14 15.69 0.88
CA ALA A 143 16.32 15.00 0.37
C ALA A 143 17.64 15.73 0.68
N GLY A 144 17.57 17.05 0.92
CA GLY A 144 18.73 17.89 1.22
C GLY A 144 19.01 18.12 2.71
N VAL A 145 18.10 17.70 3.57
CA VAL A 145 18.32 17.77 5.01
C VAL A 145 19.15 16.56 5.40
N GLY A 146 20.46 16.75 5.46
CA GLY A 146 21.34 15.84 6.18
C GLY A 146 20.81 15.76 7.61
N SER A 147 19.87 14.85 7.85
CA SER A 147 19.47 14.53 9.19
C SER A 147 20.74 14.03 9.87
N GLY A 148 21.17 14.68 10.93
CA GLY A 148 22.32 14.24 11.75
C GLY A 148 22.06 12.88 12.41
N ILE A 149 21.13 12.11 11.89
CA ILE A 149 20.74 10.77 12.30
C ILE A 149 21.77 9.80 11.72
N THR A 150 22.69 9.38 12.56
CA THR A 150 23.76 8.43 12.21
C THR A 150 23.83 7.34 13.25
N GLY A 151 24.53 6.26 12.92
CA GLY A 151 24.77 5.17 13.86
C GLY A 151 23.61 4.21 14.03
N THR A 152 23.42 3.72 15.25
CA THR A 152 22.48 2.64 15.58
C THR A 152 21.02 3.01 15.30
N ASP A 153 20.61 4.25 15.58
CA ASP A 153 19.22 4.70 15.35
C ASP A 153 18.85 4.68 13.87
N TYR A 154 19.79 5.08 12.99
CA TYR A 154 19.57 5.00 11.54
C TYR A 154 19.35 3.56 11.06
N VAL A 155 20.17 2.62 11.53
CA VAL A 155 20.02 1.20 11.19
C VAL A 155 18.69 0.64 11.70
N ILE A 156 18.32 0.99 12.94
CA ILE A 156 17.01 0.61 13.51
C ILE A 156 15.86 1.15 12.64
N GLY A 157 15.94 2.40 12.19
CA GLY A 157 14.93 3.00 11.31
C GLY A 157 14.79 2.24 9.98
N ILE A 158 15.89 1.85 9.36
CA ILE A 158 15.89 1.01 8.13
C ILE A 158 15.25 -0.35 8.39
N VAL A 159 15.64 -1.03 9.48
CA VAL A 159 15.06 -2.35 9.85
C VAL A 159 13.57 -2.24 10.11
N MET A 160 13.12 -1.16 10.79
CA MET A 160 11.70 -0.90 11.01
C MET A 160 10.96 -0.68 9.68
N ALA A 161 11.51 0.08 8.74
CA ALA A 161 10.90 0.31 7.43
C ALA A 161 10.80 -0.98 6.59
N LEU A 162 11.85 -1.83 6.62
CA LEU A 162 11.81 -3.17 6.01
C LEU A 162 10.77 -4.07 6.68
N GLY A 163 10.69 -4.05 8.00
CA GLY A 163 9.68 -4.78 8.77
C GLY A 163 8.27 -4.32 8.42
N ALA A 164 8.07 -3.00 8.27
CA ALA A 164 6.81 -2.44 7.80
C ALA A 164 6.43 -2.96 6.41
N ALA A 165 7.38 -2.94 5.46
CA ALA A 165 7.17 -3.47 4.11
C ALA A 165 6.80 -4.96 4.12
N PHE A 166 7.46 -5.75 4.96
CA PHE A 166 7.16 -7.17 5.16
C PHE A 166 5.74 -7.38 5.68
N PHE A 167 5.35 -6.69 6.74
CA PHE A 167 4.02 -6.85 7.33
C PHE A 167 2.91 -6.38 6.41
N TRP A 168 3.15 -5.36 5.59
CA TRP A 168 2.21 -4.99 4.53
C TRP A 168 2.03 -6.11 3.51
N ALA A 169 3.13 -6.71 3.04
CA ALA A 169 3.08 -7.82 2.11
C ALA A 169 2.35 -9.04 2.72
N VAL A 170 2.56 -9.32 4.02
CA VAL A 170 1.81 -10.36 4.76
C VAL A 170 0.32 -10.06 4.75
N ALA A 171 -0.10 -8.83 5.05
CA ALA A 171 -1.51 -8.45 5.04
C ALA A 171 -2.14 -8.61 3.65
N ALA A 172 -1.43 -8.25 2.59
CA ALA A 172 -1.88 -8.45 1.21
C ALA A 172 -2.05 -9.93 0.85
N ILE A 173 -1.11 -10.79 1.27
CA ILE A 173 -1.22 -12.25 1.08
C ILE A 173 -2.38 -12.84 1.87
N VAL A 174 -2.60 -12.38 3.11
CA VAL A 174 -3.77 -12.76 3.92
C VAL A 174 -5.07 -12.41 3.19
N ALA A 175 -5.20 -11.20 2.68
CA ALA A 175 -6.36 -10.77 1.91
C ALA A 175 -6.56 -11.64 0.64
N LYS A 176 -5.47 -12.01 -0.03
CA LYS A 176 -5.50 -12.90 -1.20
C LYS A 176 -5.90 -14.34 -0.84
N LYS A 177 -5.45 -14.87 0.30
CA LYS A 177 -5.86 -16.20 0.82
C LYS A 177 -7.35 -16.26 1.19
N LEU A 178 -7.94 -15.12 1.55
CA LEU A 178 -9.36 -14.97 1.83
C LEU A 178 -10.21 -14.73 0.57
N LYS A 179 -9.70 -15.11 -0.61
CA LYS A 179 -10.46 -15.05 -1.87
C LYS A 179 -11.81 -15.75 -1.72
N GLY A 180 -12.88 -15.06 -2.14
CA GLY A 180 -14.25 -15.51 -1.94
C GLY A 180 -14.92 -14.93 -0.68
N THR A 181 -14.17 -14.40 0.29
CA THR A 181 -14.72 -13.60 1.36
C THR A 181 -14.89 -12.16 0.88
N PRO A 182 -16.05 -11.51 1.11
CA PRO A 182 -16.24 -10.13 0.70
C PRO A 182 -15.14 -9.20 1.25
N PRO A 183 -14.53 -8.35 0.40
CA PRO A 183 -13.48 -7.41 0.82
C PRO A 183 -13.89 -6.52 2.00
N HIS A 184 -15.15 -6.11 2.04
CA HIS A 184 -15.75 -5.34 3.13
C HIS A 184 -15.61 -6.01 4.49
N LEU A 185 -15.86 -7.32 4.57
CA LEU A 185 -15.74 -8.10 5.82
C LEU A 185 -14.29 -8.25 6.24
N ILE A 186 -13.38 -8.48 5.30
CA ILE A 186 -11.94 -8.55 5.59
C ILE A 186 -11.48 -7.22 6.18
N ALA A 187 -11.81 -6.11 5.51
CA ALA A 187 -11.44 -4.77 5.95
C ALA A 187 -12.05 -4.45 7.33
N LEU A 188 -13.35 -4.76 7.56
CA LEU A 188 -14.01 -4.55 8.84
C LEU A 188 -13.29 -5.25 9.99
N ILE A 189 -12.97 -6.55 9.84
CA ILE A 189 -12.28 -7.30 10.88
C ILE A 189 -10.91 -6.67 11.16
N GLN A 190 -10.17 -6.30 10.12
CA GLN A 190 -8.83 -5.73 10.27
C GLN A 190 -8.83 -4.38 10.98
N VAL A 191 -9.77 -3.47 10.65
CA VAL A 191 -9.86 -2.19 11.35
C VAL A 191 -10.36 -2.32 12.78
N CYS A 192 -11.26 -3.29 13.08
CA CYS A 192 -11.66 -3.61 14.45
C CYS A 192 -10.45 -4.09 15.28
N VAL A 193 -9.60 -4.94 14.72
CA VAL A 193 -8.32 -5.33 15.35
C VAL A 193 -7.46 -4.09 15.59
N GLY A 194 -7.38 -3.17 14.62
CA GLY A 194 -6.67 -1.91 14.76
C GLY A 194 -7.18 -1.05 15.92
N VAL A 195 -8.50 -0.92 16.06
CA VAL A 195 -9.10 -0.20 17.19
C VAL A 195 -8.68 -0.83 18.52
N VAL A 196 -8.82 -2.16 18.66
CA VAL A 196 -8.50 -2.88 19.90
C VAL A 196 -7.00 -2.76 20.24
N MET A 197 -6.12 -2.91 19.23
CA MET A 197 -4.68 -2.85 19.45
C MET A 197 -4.19 -1.44 19.79
N LEU A 198 -4.80 -0.40 19.22
CA LEU A 198 -4.33 0.98 19.36
C LEU A 198 -5.03 1.74 20.50
N ALA A 199 -6.18 1.29 20.98
CA ALA A 199 -6.92 1.93 22.07
C ALA A 199 -6.07 2.23 23.32
N PRO A 200 -5.14 1.35 23.76
CA PRO A 200 -4.30 1.63 24.92
C PRO A 200 -3.27 2.76 24.69
N PHE A 201 -2.98 3.10 23.44
CA PHE A 201 -1.95 4.07 23.04
C PHE A 201 -2.56 5.38 22.52
N ALA A 202 -3.86 5.40 22.23
CA ALA A 202 -4.56 6.58 21.75
C ALA A 202 -4.79 7.57 22.91
N ASN A 203 -4.53 8.85 22.65
CA ASN A 203 -4.74 9.90 23.63
C ASN A 203 -6.20 10.35 23.65
N LEU A 204 -7.05 9.58 24.31
CA LEU A 204 -8.48 9.88 24.43
C LEU A 204 -8.79 11.03 25.40
N SER A 205 -7.80 11.52 26.16
CA SER A 205 -7.95 12.65 27.08
C SER A 205 -7.84 14.01 26.39
N HIS A 206 -7.23 14.07 25.19
CA HIS A 206 -7.04 15.29 24.42
C HIS A 206 -7.60 15.12 23.01
N LEU A 207 -8.93 15.26 22.90
CA LEU A 207 -9.63 15.16 21.63
C LEU A 207 -9.43 16.43 20.78
N PRO A 208 -9.48 16.32 19.43
CA PRO A 208 -9.45 17.51 18.57
C PRO A 208 -10.54 18.50 18.95
N ALA A 209 -10.18 19.78 19.10
CA ALA A 209 -11.11 20.82 19.53
C ALA A 209 -11.97 21.38 18.38
N ASP A 210 -11.54 21.19 17.14
CA ASP A 210 -12.15 21.81 15.96
C ASP A 210 -12.79 20.80 15.01
N ALA A 211 -13.84 21.25 14.31
CA ALA A 211 -14.58 20.40 13.36
C ALA A 211 -13.75 20.02 12.12
N TRP A 212 -12.75 20.83 11.76
CA TRP A 212 -11.89 20.56 10.62
C TRP A 212 -11.03 19.30 10.86
N SER A 213 -10.33 19.24 12.00
CA SER A 213 -9.56 18.05 12.39
C SER A 213 -10.41 16.80 12.41
N TRP A 214 -11.63 16.86 12.95
CA TRP A 214 -12.58 15.75 12.90
C TRP A 214 -12.99 15.36 11.49
N ALA A 215 -13.21 16.34 10.59
CA ALA A 215 -13.53 16.06 9.19
C ALA A 215 -12.37 15.34 8.48
N MET A 216 -11.12 15.76 8.76
CA MET A 216 -9.92 15.09 8.22
C MET A 216 -9.81 13.65 8.72
N LEU A 217 -9.97 13.42 10.02
CA LEU A 217 -9.93 12.08 10.62
C LEU A 217 -11.07 11.19 10.12
N ALA A 218 -12.28 11.72 9.99
CA ALA A 218 -13.42 10.99 9.44
C ALA A 218 -13.18 10.59 7.98
N THR A 219 -12.66 11.51 7.16
CA THR A 219 -12.31 11.23 5.76
C THR A 219 -11.22 10.16 5.67
N LEU A 220 -10.19 10.23 6.53
CA LEU A 220 -9.17 9.19 6.62
C LEU A 220 -9.78 7.82 6.97
N GLY A 221 -10.75 7.76 7.86
CA GLY A 221 -11.41 6.51 8.22
C GLY A 221 -12.36 6.00 7.13
N VAL A 222 -13.26 6.84 6.64
CA VAL A 222 -14.31 6.43 5.70
C VAL A 222 -13.74 6.19 4.30
N VAL A 223 -12.99 7.15 3.77
CA VAL A 223 -12.49 7.10 2.40
C VAL A 223 -11.17 6.33 2.31
N HIS A 224 -10.12 6.79 3.03
CA HIS A 224 -8.77 6.21 2.92
C HIS A 224 -8.62 4.87 3.64
N THR A 225 -9.56 4.51 4.49
CA THR A 225 -9.59 3.19 5.12
C THR A 225 -10.78 2.38 4.62
N GLY A 226 -12.00 2.82 4.77
CA GLY A 226 -13.18 2.07 4.34
C GLY A 226 -13.17 1.78 2.85
N LEU A 227 -13.31 2.80 2.02
CA LEU A 227 -13.41 2.65 0.55
C LEU A 227 -12.11 2.09 -0.05
N VAL A 228 -10.94 2.61 0.36
CA VAL A 228 -9.65 2.15 -0.18
C VAL A 228 -9.44 0.66 0.07
N TYR A 229 -9.71 0.16 1.29
CA TYR A 229 -9.52 -1.26 1.57
C TYR A 229 -10.52 -2.15 0.83
N ILE A 230 -11.75 -1.69 0.61
CA ILE A 230 -12.72 -2.41 -0.23
C ILE A 230 -12.16 -2.56 -1.65
N LEU A 231 -11.71 -1.46 -2.27
CA LEU A 231 -11.16 -1.46 -3.62
C LEU A 231 -9.87 -2.28 -3.70
N MET A 232 -8.95 -2.05 -2.79
CA MET A 232 -7.63 -2.70 -2.76
C MET A 232 -7.77 -4.21 -2.56
N TYR A 233 -8.58 -4.67 -1.61
CA TYR A 233 -8.75 -6.10 -1.37
C TYR A 233 -9.57 -6.78 -2.46
N ALA A 234 -10.52 -6.06 -3.08
CA ALA A 234 -11.20 -6.56 -4.27
C ALA A 234 -10.21 -6.75 -5.44
N ALA A 235 -9.29 -5.80 -5.64
CA ALA A 235 -8.23 -5.90 -6.63
C ALA A 235 -7.25 -7.04 -6.32
N ILE A 236 -6.79 -7.15 -5.06
CA ILE A 236 -5.86 -8.19 -4.59
C ILE A 236 -6.41 -9.60 -4.86
N GLN A 237 -7.72 -9.79 -4.71
CA GLN A 237 -8.35 -11.08 -4.98
C GLN A 237 -8.45 -11.42 -6.48
N LYS A 238 -8.36 -10.42 -7.36
CA LYS A 238 -8.48 -10.56 -8.82
C LYS A 238 -7.15 -10.58 -9.54
N LEU A 239 -6.17 -9.82 -9.02
CA LEU A 239 -4.89 -9.60 -9.69
C LEU A 239 -3.81 -10.58 -9.22
N PRO A 240 -2.88 -10.96 -10.11
CA PRO A 240 -1.63 -11.60 -9.70
C PRO A 240 -0.73 -10.59 -8.95
N THR A 241 0.16 -11.08 -8.09
CA THR A 241 0.95 -10.22 -7.18
C THR A 241 1.88 -9.26 -7.90
N HIS A 242 2.39 -9.64 -9.07
CA HIS A 242 3.24 -8.74 -9.86
C HIS A 242 2.50 -7.50 -10.38
N LEU A 243 1.22 -7.63 -10.78
CA LEU A 243 0.40 -6.48 -11.15
C LEU A 243 0.04 -5.61 -9.94
N GLN A 244 -0.28 -6.24 -8.80
CA GLN A 244 -0.51 -5.51 -7.55
C GLN A 244 0.72 -4.68 -7.17
N GLY A 245 1.92 -5.30 -7.20
CA GLY A 245 3.17 -4.63 -6.88
C GLY A 245 3.48 -3.48 -7.83
N SER A 246 3.31 -3.67 -9.14
CA SER A 246 3.53 -2.63 -10.15
C SER A 246 2.58 -1.44 -9.97
N LEU A 247 1.29 -1.71 -9.77
CA LEU A 247 0.27 -0.67 -9.62
C LEU A 247 0.39 0.08 -8.29
N SER A 248 0.99 -0.53 -7.25
CA SER A 248 1.22 0.17 -5.98
C SER A 248 2.17 1.35 -6.12
N PHE A 249 3.03 1.39 -7.12
CA PHE A 249 3.89 2.56 -7.37
C PHE A 249 3.14 3.80 -7.90
N ILE A 250 1.84 3.69 -8.21
CA ILE A 250 1.02 4.85 -8.59
C ILE A 250 0.90 5.85 -7.44
N TYR A 251 0.80 5.38 -6.19
CA TYR A 251 0.58 6.27 -5.07
C TYR A 251 1.70 7.32 -4.86
N PRO A 252 3.00 7.01 -5.00
CA PRO A 252 4.05 8.04 -4.90
C PRO A 252 3.91 9.14 -5.96
N VAL A 253 3.48 8.79 -7.18
CA VAL A 253 3.23 9.77 -8.25
C VAL A 253 2.11 10.73 -7.86
N VAL A 254 1.02 10.18 -7.35
CA VAL A 254 -0.12 11.00 -6.88
C VAL A 254 0.27 11.83 -5.67
N ALA A 255 1.06 11.28 -4.74
CA ALA A 255 1.53 12.02 -3.57
C ALA A 255 2.33 13.27 -3.97
N ILE A 256 3.18 13.18 -4.99
CA ILE A 256 3.90 14.34 -5.54
C ILE A 256 2.95 15.37 -6.13
N LEU A 257 1.96 14.93 -6.92
CA LEU A 257 0.98 15.85 -7.50
C LEU A 257 0.22 16.61 -6.41
N VAL A 258 -0.17 15.91 -5.34
CA VAL A 258 -0.83 16.52 -4.17
C VAL A 258 0.11 17.50 -3.48
N ASP A 259 1.37 17.16 -3.29
CA ASP A 259 2.37 18.02 -2.67
C ASP A 259 2.54 19.34 -3.43
N VAL A 260 2.65 19.27 -4.75
CA VAL A 260 2.69 20.45 -5.62
C VAL A 260 1.42 21.29 -5.54
N MET A 261 0.26 20.66 -5.61
CA MET A 261 -1.03 21.37 -5.68
C MET A 261 -1.44 21.95 -4.32
N ALA A 262 -1.17 21.24 -3.23
CA ALA A 262 -1.61 21.62 -1.89
C ALA A 262 -0.61 22.50 -1.16
N PHE A 263 0.70 22.30 -1.36
CA PHE A 263 1.76 23.02 -0.65
C PHE A 263 2.58 23.95 -1.56
N GLY A 264 2.29 23.98 -2.87
CA GLY A 264 2.95 24.86 -3.83
C GLY A 264 4.41 24.52 -4.09
N HIS A 265 4.87 23.32 -3.74
CA HIS A 265 6.23 22.89 -3.99
C HIS A 265 6.49 22.77 -5.50
N ARG A 266 7.69 23.17 -5.94
CA ARG A 266 8.07 23.09 -7.36
C ARG A 266 8.53 21.67 -7.68
N LEU A 267 8.02 21.11 -8.78
CA LEU A 267 8.49 19.83 -9.28
C LEU A 267 9.95 19.94 -9.76
N HIS A 268 10.79 19.05 -9.25
CA HIS A 268 12.12 18.86 -9.81
C HIS A 268 12.03 18.02 -11.10
N PRO A 269 12.82 18.32 -12.18
CA PRO A 269 12.77 17.53 -13.42
C PRO A 269 12.95 16.02 -13.22
N ALA A 270 13.78 15.61 -12.24
CA ALA A 270 13.96 14.20 -11.92
C ALA A 270 12.69 13.54 -11.34
N GLN A 271 11.82 14.29 -10.65
CA GLN A 271 10.53 13.77 -10.18
C GLN A 271 9.60 13.48 -11.36
N LEU A 272 9.60 14.31 -12.40
CA LEU A 272 8.84 14.07 -13.63
C LEU A 272 9.33 12.81 -14.35
N VAL A 273 10.65 12.64 -14.46
CA VAL A 273 11.26 11.45 -15.06
C VAL A 273 10.91 10.20 -14.24
N GLY A 274 11.01 10.30 -12.91
CA GLY A 274 10.64 9.20 -12.01
C GLY A 274 9.17 8.82 -12.12
N ALA A 275 8.27 9.80 -12.16
CA ALA A 275 6.84 9.57 -12.33
C ALA A 275 6.53 8.92 -13.69
N ALA A 276 7.13 9.40 -14.79
CA ALA A 276 6.98 8.78 -16.10
C ALA A 276 7.48 7.33 -16.11
N ALA A 277 8.65 7.06 -15.52
CA ALA A 277 9.19 5.71 -15.43
C ALA A 277 8.23 4.75 -14.67
N ILE A 278 7.63 5.19 -13.56
CA ILE A 278 6.64 4.42 -12.80
C ILE A 278 5.42 4.11 -13.66
N LEU A 279 4.84 5.11 -14.31
CA LEU A 279 3.63 4.92 -15.12
C LEU A 279 3.89 4.02 -16.35
N ILE A 280 5.04 4.16 -17.01
CA ILE A 280 5.46 3.30 -18.13
C ILE A 280 5.66 1.85 -17.63
N ALA A 281 6.29 1.67 -16.47
CA ALA A 281 6.50 0.35 -15.90
C ALA A 281 5.18 -0.33 -15.51
N ALA A 282 4.25 0.41 -14.90
CA ALA A 282 2.92 -0.09 -14.57
C ALA A 282 2.13 -0.49 -15.83
N ALA A 283 2.18 0.33 -16.88
CA ALA A 283 1.56 0.04 -18.18
C ALA A 283 2.23 -1.17 -18.86
N GLY A 284 3.56 -1.21 -18.91
CA GLY A 284 4.32 -2.31 -19.52
C GLY A 284 4.04 -3.65 -18.86
N MET A 285 3.96 -3.68 -17.53
CA MET A 285 3.62 -4.90 -16.79
C MET A 285 2.16 -5.33 -17.01
N ASN A 286 1.22 -4.37 -17.01
CA ASN A 286 -0.20 -4.65 -17.16
C ASN A 286 -0.54 -5.11 -18.60
N LEU A 287 0.09 -4.51 -19.62
CA LEU A 287 -0.09 -4.85 -21.02
C LEU A 287 0.78 -6.03 -21.50
N GLY A 288 1.63 -6.56 -20.59
CA GLY A 288 2.49 -7.69 -20.91
C GLY A 288 3.61 -7.36 -21.92
N TRP A 289 4.08 -6.11 -21.96
CA TRP A 289 5.16 -5.72 -22.85
C TRP A 289 6.43 -6.51 -22.54
N THR A 290 7.06 -7.04 -23.59
CA THR A 290 8.35 -7.73 -23.47
C THR A 290 9.46 -6.77 -23.88
N LEU A 291 10.42 -6.51 -22.97
CA LEU A 291 11.58 -5.67 -23.21
C LEU A 291 12.61 -6.37 -24.11
N TRP A 292 12.51 -7.69 -24.19
CA TRP A 292 13.34 -8.50 -25.08
C TRP A 292 12.44 -9.40 -25.93
N ARG A 293 12.75 -9.47 -27.23
CA ARG A 293 12.23 -10.57 -28.06
C ARG A 293 12.78 -11.86 -27.45
N ALA A 294 11.92 -12.69 -26.84
CA ALA A 294 12.30 -14.06 -26.59
C ALA A 294 12.74 -14.65 -27.92
N LYS A 295 13.99 -15.12 -28.03
CA LYS A 295 14.38 -15.97 -29.16
C LYS A 295 13.39 -17.12 -29.15
N SER A 296 12.58 -17.21 -30.22
CA SER A 296 11.74 -18.38 -30.47
C SER A 296 12.64 -19.61 -30.34
N PRO A 297 12.24 -20.67 -29.64
CA PRO A 297 13.00 -21.91 -29.67
C PRO A 297 13.13 -22.28 -31.16
N ALA A 298 14.33 -22.20 -31.66
CA ALA A 298 14.60 -22.61 -33.03
C ALA A 298 13.99 -24.00 -33.22
N GLU A 299 13.18 -24.14 -34.26
CA GLU A 299 12.69 -25.42 -34.74
C GLU A 299 13.84 -26.41 -34.70
N ARG A 300 13.79 -27.40 -33.81
CA ARG A 300 14.76 -28.49 -33.88
C ARG A 300 14.55 -29.17 -35.23
N PRO A 301 15.57 -29.33 -36.05
CA PRO A 301 15.43 -30.10 -37.28
C PRO A 301 14.89 -31.47 -36.91
N GLN A 302 13.74 -31.83 -37.46
CA GLN A 302 13.24 -33.19 -37.35
C GLN A 302 14.30 -34.11 -37.92
N ALA A 303 14.87 -34.98 -37.08
CA ALA A 303 15.74 -36.05 -37.54
C ALA A 303 14.90 -36.95 -38.46
N VAL A 304 15.18 -36.84 -39.75
CA VAL A 304 14.68 -37.75 -40.74
C VAL A 304 15.27 -39.12 -40.41
N LYS A 305 14.37 -40.08 -40.10
CA LYS A 305 14.70 -41.51 -40.06
C LYS A 305 14.54 -42.08 -41.46
#